data_9396e76c67f0ea6dfc560b91bf5041f7
#
_entry.id   9396e76c67f0ea6dfc560b91bf5041f7
#
_cell.length_a   1.000
_cell.length_b   1.000
_cell.length_c   1.000
_cell.angle_alpha   90.00
_cell.angle_beta   90.00
_cell.angle_gamma   90.00
#
_symmetry.space_group_name_H-M   'P 1'
#
loop_
_entity.id
_entity.type
_entity.pdbx_description
1 polymer ?
#
loop_
_entity_poly.entity_id
_entity_poly.type
_entity_poly.pdbx_seq_one_letter_code
_entity_poly.pdbx_strand_id
1 'polypeptide(L)'
;MRTDTNNLLLHIGYHKTGTTWLQRSLFDHDTRGFYPLSYQSRERVRSVDLTRPFVYDEDGAFIHPLGFCAERLRKQFETELNWQPSAMPVISSEQFTGNPHSGGFDQKEIADRLKAVFPNAKVFMVIREQKSMLMSTYFQYLLGGGARSLNSYVNEPFDGRLPMFAKHYFKYHYLVDYYQQLFGRDNLLVLPFEMFRREPESFITELAEFTGAEIPHNLPFDAQENAGRNRVIEYHLRLLGMFFAKSSLNAFSPLAIPKARWSFKTAKVALGKLIPSAWQNKFVESMRSEIEGSTADFYDESNRITSELIGRDLGQFGYTQAAEQRKMAA
;
A
#
# COMPACT_ATOMS: atom_id res chain seq x y z
N MET A 1 31.99 14.56 5.11
CA MET A 1 31.55 13.22 5.53
C MET A 1 30.73 12.65 4.39
N ARG A 2 31.12 11.50 3.82
CA ARG A 2 30.25 10.82 2.85
C ARG A 2 29.03 10.34 3.62
N THR A 3 27.86 10.81 3.23
CA THR A 3 26.58 10.29 3.73
C THR A 3 26.55 8.80 3.38
N ASP A 4 26.58 7.96 4.40
CA ASP A 4 26.53 6.52 4.21
C ASP A 4 25.10 6.14 3.84
N THR A 5 24.82 6.08 2.52
CA THR A 5 23.54 5.63 1.97
C THR A 5 23.25 4.15 2.31
N ASN A 6 24.16 3.50 3.03
CA ASN A 6 24.06 2.10 3.42
C ASN A 6 23.10 1.86 4.60
N ASN A 7 22.74 2.90 5.36
CA ASN A 7 21.83 2.77 6.49
C ASN A 7 20.54 3.57 6.24
N LEU A 8 19.66 3.05 5.38
CA LEU A 8 18.40 3.64 4.98
C LEU A 8 17.29 2.60 5.07
N LEU A 9 16.11 2.98 5.57
CA LEU A 9 14.90 2.19 5.55
C LEU A 9 14.00 2.61 4.38
N LEU A 10 13.68 1.67 3.51
CA LEU A 10 12.63 1.78 2.51
C LEU A 10 11.34 1.16 3.05
N HIS A 11 10.37 1.96 3.44
CA HIS A 11 9.05 1.46 3.79
C HIS A 11 8.17 1.40 2.54
N ILE A 12 7.85 0.18 2.13
CA ILE A 12 7.14 -0.14 0.87
C ILE A 12 5.78 -0.82 1.13
N GLY A 13 5.08 -0.43 2.20
CA GLY A 13 3.81 -1.06 2.56
C GLY A 13 2.78 -1.01 1.43
N TYR A 14 2.01 -2.10 1.27
CA TYR A 14 0.88 -2.09 0.36
C TYR A 14 -0.14 -1.01 0.74
N HIS A 15 -0.92 -0.54 -0.22
CA HIS A 15 -2.00 0.42 0.06
C HIS A 15 -2.92 -0.09 1.18
N LYS A 16 -3.37 0.78 2.08
CA LYS A 16 -4.29 0.41 3.18
C LYS A 16 -3.74 -0.51 4.27
N THR A 17 -2.44 -0.45 4.51
CA THR A 17 -1.72 -1.22 5.54
C THR A 17 -1.22 -0.34 6.69
N GLY A 18 -1.87 0.79 6.96
CA GLY A 18 -1.47 1.66 8.07
C GLY A 18 -0.34 2.64 7.76
N THR A 19 0.05 2.78 6.50
CA THR A 19 1.13 3.68 6.04
C THR A 19 0.99 5.09 6.60
N THR A 20 -0.23 5.66 6.61
CA THR A 20 -0.48 7.01 7.13
C THR A 20 -0.15 7.12 8.62
N TRP A 21 -0.50 6.12 9.43
CA TRP A 21 -0.16 6.11 10.84
C TRP A 21 1.36 5.99 11.05
N LEU A 22 2.01 5.06 10.34
CA LEU A 22 3.48 4.91 10.40
C LEU A 22 4.18 6.22 10.04
N GLN A 23 3.75 6.87 8.98
CA GLN A 23 4.32 8.15 8.54
C GLN A 23 4.13 9.27 9.55
N ARG A 24 2.96 9.37 10.19
CA ARG A 24 2.59 10.51 11.05
C ARG A 24 2.93 10.31 12.51
N SER A 25 3.04 9.07 12.96
CA SER A 25 3.21 8.78 14.38
C SER A 25 4.57 8.15 14.70
N LEU A 26 5.11 7.31 13.81
CA LEU A 26 6.38 6.65 14.05
C LEU A 26 7.53 7.33 13.31
N PHE A 27 7.37 7.59 12.01
CA PHE A 27 8.44 8.14 11.17
C PHE A 27 8.56 9.67 11.26
N ASP A 28 7.59 10.33 11.89
CA ASP A 28 7.59 11.80 12.07
C ASP A 28 8.40 12.26 13.30
N HIS A 29 8.78 11.34 14.17
CA HIS A 29 9.60 11.65 15.33
C HIS A 29 11.08 11.78 14.94
N ASP A 30 11.49 13.00 14.63
CA ASP A 30 12.83 13.33 14.17
C ASP A 30 13.91 13.39 15.27
N THR A 31 13.57 13.03 16.51
CA THR A 31 14.47 13.25 17.62
C THR A 31 15.19 12.02 18.15
N ARG A 32 14.72 10.79 17.90
CA ARG A 32 15.36 9.61 18.52
C ARG A 32 15.40 8.31 17.72
N GLY A 33 14.57 8.03 16.75
CA GLY A 33 14.55 6.72 16.10
C GLY A 33 14.59 6.80 14.59
N PHE A 34 13.64 7.50 14.00
CA PHE A 34 13.48 7.59 12.55
C PHE A 34 13.52 9.03 12.06
N TYR A 35 14.11 9.23 10.88
CA TYR A 35 14.16 10.52 10.21
C TYR A 35 13.46 10.44 8.85
N PRO A 36 12.26 11.05 8.69
CA PRO A 36 11.51 10.97 7.44
C PRO A 36 12.16 11.79 6.33
N LEU A 37 12.42 11.14 5.19
CA LEU A 37 12.99 11.77 4.00
C LEU A 37 11.94 12.10 2.94
N SER A 38 10.85 11.35 2.89
CA SER A 38 9.96 11.34 1.73
C SER A 38 8.61 11.97 1.95
N TYR A 39 8.27 12.38 3.18
CA TYR A 39 6.94 12.91 3.39
C TYR A 39 6.94 14.19 4.23
N GLN A 40 5.87 14.97 4.10
CA GLN A 40 5.72 16.23 4.81
C GLN A 40 5.16 15.97 6.22
N SER A 41 5.96 16.26 7.25
CA SER A 41 5.42 16.40 8.59
C SER A 41 4.53 17.64 8.69
N ARG A 42 3.63 17.67 9.67
CA ARG A 42 2.78 18.86 9.91
C ARG A 42 3.61 20.12 10.17
N GLU A 43 4.85 19.96 10.64
CA GLU A 43 5.74 21.06 11.04
C GLU A 43 6.83 21.38 10.01
N ARG A 44 7.12 20.45 9.07
CA ARG A 44 8.16 20.64 8.06
C ARG A 44 7.61 20.42 6.66
N VAL A 45 7.41 21.51 5.94
CA VAL A 45 7.11 21.46 4.50
C VAL A 45 8.41 21.19 3.76
N ARG A 46 8.63 19.94 3.33
CA ARG A 46 9.66 19.67 2.33
C ARG A 46 9.12 20.01 0.96
N SER A 47 9.88 20.79 0.21
CA SER A 47 9.51 21.24 -1.14
C SER A 47 9.60 20.11 -2.19
N VAL A 48 10.20 18.97 -1.86
CA VAL A 48 10.50 17.89 -2.83
C VAL A 48 9.85 16.58 -2.36
N ASP A 49 8.99 16.02 -3.20
CA ASP A 49 8.49 14.66 -3.03
C ASP A 49 9.54 13.66 -3.53
N LEU A 50 10.33 13.12 -2.60
CA LEU A 50 11.43 12.19 -2.90
C LEU A 50 10.96 10.80 -3.35
N THR A 51 9.68 10.48 -3.27
CA THR A 51 9.14 9.20 -3.75
C THR A 51 8.71 9.25 -5.20
N ARG A 52 8.24 10.41 -5.64
CA ARG A 52 7.75 10.63 -7.00
C ARG A 52 8.76 10.25 -8.10
N PRO A 53 10.06 10.61 -8.00
CA PRO A 53 11.04 10.29 -9.03
C PRO A 53 11.32 8.80 -9.25
N PHE A 54 10.81 7.92 -8.40
CA PHE A 54 10.88 6.47 -8.63
C PHE A 54 9.71 5.94 -9.45
N VAL A 55 8.61 6.67 -9.51
CA VAL A 55 7.35 6.21 -10.09
C VAL A 55 6.90 7.09 -11.25
N TYR A 56 6.90 8.42 -11.05
CA TYR A 56 6.32 9.39 -11.96
C TYR A 56 7.34 10.44 -12.40
N ASP A 57 7.22 10.89 -13.65
CA ASP A 57 7.92 12.05 -14.17
C ASP A 57 7.29 13.38 -13.68
N GLU A 58 7.79 14.49 -14.20
CA GLU A 58 7.33 15.83 -13.84
C GLU A 58 5.86 16.06 -14.23
N ASP A 59 5.39 15.46 -15.31
CA ASP A 59 4.02 15.54 -15.81
C ASP A 59 3.05 14.57 -15.08
N GLY A 60 3.58 13.68 -14.24
CA GLY A 60 2.81 12.68 -13.50
C GLY A 60 2.50 11.41 -14.28
N ALA A 61 3.18 11.21 -15.41
CA ALA A 61 3.16 9.95 -16.13
C ALA A 61 4.14 8.95 -15.51
N PHE A 62 3.88 7.66 -15.69
CA PHE A 62 4.82 6.63 -15.25
C PHE A 62 6.13 6.75 -16.03
N ILE A 63 7.25 6.83 -15.32
CA ILE A 63 8.56 6.98 -15.96
C ILE A 63 8.83 5.77 -16.86
N HIS A 64 9.09 6.05 -18.15
CA HIS A 64 9.46 5.00 -19.08
C HIS A 64 10.73 4.27 -18.58
N PRO A 65 10.79 2.92 -18.61
CA PRO A 65 11.93 2.15 -18.10
C PRO A 65 13.28 2.63 -18.62
N LEU A 66 13.38 2.93 -19.92
CA LEU A 66 14.59 3.44 -20.56
C LEU A 66 14.91 4.91 -20.24
N GLY A 67 13.99 5.64 -19.61
CA GLY A 67 14.19 7.04 -19.21
C GLY A 67 14.68 7.19 -17.76
N PHE A 68 14.72 6.13 -16.98
CA PHE A 68 15.15 6.19 -15.58
C PHE A 68 16.67 6.26 -15.46
N CYS A 69 17.18 7.20 -14.69
CA CYS A 69 18.61 7.40 -14.46
C CYS A 69 18.94 7.35 -12.95
N ALA A 70 19.36 6.19 -12.46
CA ALA A 70 19.69 5.97 -11.06
C ALA A 70 20.83 6.88 -10.56
N GLU A 71 21.85 7.16 -11.38
CA GLU A 71 22.98 8.00 -10.99
C GLU A 71 22.56 9.45 -10.76
N ARG A 72 21.70 10.01 -11.62
CA ARG A 72 21.15 11.35 -11.42
C ARG A 72 20.38 11.44 -10.09
N LEU A 73 19.57 10.42 -9.81
CA LEU A 73 18.76 10.39 -8.59
C LEU A 73 19.63 10.21 -7.35
N ARG A 74 20.66 9.37 -7.37
CA ARG A 74 21.63 9.26 -6.27
C ARG A 74 22.30 10.60 -5.96
N LYS A 75 22.79 11.31 -6.99
CA LYS A 75 23.41 12.64 -6.80
C LYS A 75 22.43 13.64 -6.19
N GLN A 76 21.18 13.61 -6.60
CA GLN A 76 20.15 14.46 -6.01
C GLN A 76 19.97 14.13 -4.51
N PHE A 77 19.88 12.86 -4.14
CA PHE A 77 19.80 12.46 -2.73
C PHE A 77 21.04 12.88 -1.93
N GLU A 78 22.23 12.74 -2.47
CA GLU A 78 23.49 13.15 -1.82
C GLU A 78 23.57 14.66 -1.58
N THR A 79 23.01 15.48 -2.46
CA THR A 79 23.09 16.95 -2.36
C THR A 79 21.97 17.57 -1.52
N GLU A 80 20.78 16.98 -1.52
CA GLU A 80 19.60 17.56 -0.86
C GLU A 80 19.37 17.08 0.57
N LEU A 81 20.05 16.01 1.01
CA LEU A 81 19.76 15.35 2.28
C LEU A 81 20.83 15.58 3.33
N ASN A 82 20.52 16.44 4.29
CA ASN A 82 21.21 16.51 5.58
C ASN A 82 20.49 15.60 6.58
N TRP A 83 20.91 14.34 6.68
CA TRP A 83 20.35 13.46 7.69
C TRP A 83 21.03 13.65 9.06
N GLN A 84 20.26 13.33 10.08
CA GLN A 84 20.81 13.28 11.41
C GLN A 84 21.51 11.91 11.61
N PRO A 85 22.80 11.86 11.96
CA PRO A 85 23.56 10.61 12.06
C PRO A 85 23.02 9.60 13.09
N SER A 86 22.20 10.06 14.04
CA SER A 86 21.68 9.25 15.15
C SER A 86 20.31 8.61 14.89
N ALA A 87 19.65 8.94 13.80
CA ALA A 87 18.33 8.42 13.49
C ALA A 87 18.34 7.63 12.15
N MET A 88 17.48 6.60 12.05
CA MET A 88 17.33 5.81 10.84
C MET A 88 16.61 6.63 9.76
N PRO A 89 17.26 6.99 8.65
CA PRO A 89 16.60 7.68 7.55
C PRO A 89 15.52 6.77 6.93
N VAL A 90 14.33 7.31 6.67
CA VAL A 90 13.19 6.55 6.11
C VAL A 90 12.66 7.21 4.86
N ILE A 91 12.53 6.43 3.79
CA ILE A 91 11.72 6.78 2.63
C ILE A 91 10.50 5.88 2.66
N SER A 92 9.32 6.49 2.81
CA SER A 92 8.07 5.76 2.97
C SER A 92 7.08 6.10 1.87
N SER A 93 6.70 5.11 1.07
CA SER A 93 5.64 5.27 0.06
C SER A 93 4.89 3.96 -0.18
N GLU A 94 3.57 4.03 -0.17
CA GLU A 94 2.71 2.93 -0.60
C GLU A 94 2.78 2.68 -2.11
N GLN A 95 3.29 3.62 -2.89
CA GLN A 95 3.47 3.47 -4.34
C GLN A 95 4.62 2.53 -4.69
N PHE A 96 5.52 2.24 -3.76
CA PHE A 96 6.66 1.36 -4.01
C PHE A 96 6.28 -0.12 -4.15
N THR A 97 5.08 -0.50 -3.79
CA THR A 97 4.51 -1.82 -4.11
C THR A 97 3.74 -1.84 -5.43
N GLY A 98 3.83 -0.76 -6.22
CA GLY A 98 3.09 -0.59 -7.47
C GLY A 98 1.67 -0.08 -7.28
N ASN A 99 1.03 0.25 -8.39
CA ASN A 99 -0.33 0.77 -8.39
C ASN A 99 -1.35 -0.36 -8.54
N PRO A 100 -2.23 -0.63 -7.56
CA PRO A 100 -3.25 -1.66 -7.68
C PRO A 100 -4.24 -1.40 -8.82
N HIS A 101 -4.40 -0.15 -9.25
CA HIS A 101 -5.30 0.23 -10.35
C HIS A 101 -4.62 0.26 -11.73
N SER A 102 -3.40 -0.25 -11.81
CA SER A 102 -2.70 -0.61 -13.06
C SER A 102 -2.33 -2.10 -13.09
N GLY A 103 -3.03 -2.91 -12.31
CA GLY A 103 -2.76 -4.34 -12.16
C GLY A 103 -1.44 -4.69 -11.45
N GLY A 104 -0.72 -3.69 -10.94
CA GLY A 104 0.58 -3.87 -10.27
C GLY A 104 1.72 -4.27 -11.19
N PHE A 105 1.61 -4.08 -12.50
CA PHE A 105 2.66 -4.44 -13.47
C PHE A 105 3.93 -3.59 -13.36
N ASP A 106 3.86 -2.51 -12.63
CA ASP A 106 4.96 -1.61 -12.29
C ASP A 106 5.81 -2.07 -11.08
N GLN A 107 5.39 -3.10 -10.35
CA GLN A 107 6.04 -3.56 -9.11
C GLN A 107 7.53 -3.88 -9.31
N LYS A 108 7.83 -4.67 -10.33
CA LYS A 108 9.21 -5.08 -10.63
C LYS A 108 10.09 -3.89 -10.97
N GLU A 109 9.62 -3.04 -11.86
CA GLU A 109 10.35 -1.86 -12.32
C GLU A 109 10.68 -0.91 -11.15
N ILE A 110 9.72 -0.68 -10.25
CA ILE A 110 9.92 0.16 -9.08
C ILE A 110 10.95 -0.48 -8.13
N ALA A 111 10.88 -1.79 -7.90
CA ALA A 111 11.85 -2.51 -7.06
C ALA A 111 13.27 -2.40 -7.64
N ASP A 112 13.43 -2.58 -8.94
CA ASP A 112 14.71 -2.44 -9.64
C ASP A 112 15.29 -1.02 -9.49
N ARG A 113 14.46 0.00 -9.61
CA ARG A 113 14.84 1.41 -9.43
C ARG A 113 15.29 1.70 -8.01
N LEU A 114 14.56 1.20 -7.00
CA LEU A 114 14.92 1.34 -5.60
C LEU A 114 16.27 0.67 -5.31
N LYS A 115 16.47 -0.56 -5.81
CA LYS A 115 17.75 -1.26 -5.69
C LYS A 115 18.89 -0.51 -6.39
N ALA A 116 18.64 0.01 -7.57
CA ALA A 116 19.65 0.76 -8.33
C ALA A 116 20.09 2.04 -7.60
N VAL A 117 19.20 2.71 -6.88
CA VAL A 117 19.52 3.94 -6.13
C VAL A 117 20.05 3.63 -4.74
N PHE A 118 19.48 2.67 -4.03
CA PHE A 118 19.80 2.31 -2.63
C PHE A 118 20.17 0.84 -2.51
N PRO A 119 21.34 0.42 -3.00
CA PRO A 119 21.71 -1.00 -3.10
C PRO A 119 21.77 -1.75 -1.76
N ASN A 120 22.01 -1.05 -0.67
CA ASN A 120 22.20 -1.63 0.67
C ASN A 120 21.10 -1.24 1.67
N ALA A 121 19.98 -0.71 1.19
CA ALA A 121 18.88 -0.32 2.06
C ALA A 121 18.26 -1.54 2.76
N LYS A 122 17.78 -1.31 3.97
CA LYS A 122 16.82 -2.19 4.62
C LYS A 122 15.42 -1.91 4.05
N VAL A 123 14.63 -2.96 3.85
CA VAL A 123 13.28 -2.84 3.28
C VAL A 123 12.27 -3.31 4.30
N PHE A 124 11.25 -2.51 4.55
CA PHE A 124 10.12 -2.86 5.40
C PHE A 124 8.84 -2.89 4.59
N MET A 125 8.21 -4.06 4.50
CA MET A 125 6.98 -4.29 3.76
C MET A 125 5.86 -4.65 4.73
N VAL A 126 4.70 -3.98 4.59
CA VAL A 126 3.49 -4.34 5.33
C VAL A 126 2.48 -4.93 4.35
N ILE A 127 2.07 -6.17 4.62
CA ILE A 127 1.03 -6.90 3.87
C ILE A 127 -0.28 -6.92 4.67
N ARG A 128 -1.38 -7.29 4.03
CA ARG A 128 -2.70 -7.36 4.67
C ARG A 128 -3.49 -8.53 4.10
N GLU A 129 -4.37 -9.15 4.91
CA GLU A 129 -5.25 -10.23 4.47
C GLU A 129 -6.02 -9.82 3.21
N GLN A 130 -5.99 -10.68 2.19
CA GLN A 130 -6.33 -10.30 0.81
C GLN A 130 -7.80 -9.91 0.62
N LYS A 131 -8.75 -10.58 1.27
CA LYS A 131 -10.19 -10.26 1.14
C LYS A 131 -10.49 -8.87 1.71
N SER A 132 -9.87 -8.57 2.86
CA SER A 132 -9.93 -7.25 3.50
C SER A 132 -9.23 -6.18 2.65
N MET A 133 -8.12 -6.56 2.01
CA MET A 133 -7.37 -5.69 1.11
C MET A 133 -8.19 -5.38 -0.15
N LEU A 134 -8.76 -6.39 -0.81
CA LEU A 134 -9.63 -6.24 -1.98
C LEU A 134 -10.79 -5.28 -1.71
N MET A 135 -11.48 -5.48 -0.59
CA MET A 135 -12.55 -4.59 -0.15
C MET A 135 -12.07 -3.14 -0.03
N SER A 136 -10.93 -2.96 0.63
CA SER A 136 -10.37 -1.63 0.88
C SER A 136 -9.92 -0.94 -0.40
N THR A 137 -9.29 -1.68 -1.31
CA THR A 137 -8.80 -1.20 -2.61
C THR A 137 -9.97 -0.88 -3.54
N TYR A 138 -11.02 -1.69 -3.54
CA TYR A 138 -12.23 -1.41 -4.29
C TYR A 138 -12.90 -0.10 -3.85
N PHE A 139 -13.03 0.15 -2.54
CA PHE A 139 -13.54 1.44 -2.06
C PHE A 139 -12.64 2.62 -2.41
N GLN A 140 -11.32 2.42 -2.44
CA GLN A 140 -10.39 3.43 -2.93
C GLN A 140 -10.59 3.72 -4.43
N TYR A 141 -10.84 2.69 -5.23
CA TYR A 141 -11.22 2.82 -6.64
C TYR A 141 -12.49 3.67 -6.80
N LEU A 142 -13.54 3.39 -6.02
CA LEU A 142 -14.78 4.19 -6.06
C LEU A 142 -14.55 5.65 -5.66
N LEU A 143 -13.73 5.90 -4.64
CA LEU A 143 -13.32 7.24 -4.23
C LEU A 143 -12.49 7.96 -5.29
N GLY A 144 -11.70 7.22 -6.05
CA GLY A 144 -10.97 7.69 -7.22
C GLY A 144 -11.85 8.09 -8.40
N GLY A 145 -13.16 7.80 -8.34
CA GLY A 145 -14.14 8.05 -9.41
C GLY A 145 -14.43 6.83 -10.26
N GLY A 146 -14.01 5.65 -9.83
CA GLY A 146 -14.34 4.39 -10.49
C GLY A 146 -15.84 4.08 -10.40
N ALA A 147 -16.39 3.41 -11.42
CA ALA A 147 -17.82 3.16 -11.57
C ALA A 147 -18.20 1.67 -11.69
N ARG A 148 -17.23 0.76 -11.80
CA ARG A 148 -17.47 -0.68 -11.96
C ARG A 148 -18.12 -1.27 -10.71
N SER A 149 -18.93 -2.32 -10.88
CA SER A 149 -19.37 -3.18 -9.77
C SER A 149 -18.17 -3.94 -9.16
N LEU A 150 -18.33 -4.48 -7.97
CA LEU A 150 -17.29 -5.27 -7.33
C LEU A 150 -16.88 -6.46 -8.19
N ASN A 151 -17.85 -7.22 -8.69
CA ASN A 151 -17.57 -8.37 -9.54
C ASN A 151 -16.82 -7.98 -10.82
N SER A 152 -17.23 -6.91 -11.52
CA SER A 152 -16.54 -6.44 -12.73
C SER A 152 -15.15 -5.87 -12.43
N TYR A 153 -14.91 -5.40 -11.22
CA TYR A 153 -13.60 -4.92 -10.79
C TYR A 153 -12.66 -6.08 -10.46
N VAL A 154 -13.14 -7.06 -9.69
CA VAL A 154 -12.32 -8.21 -9.24
C VAL A 154 -12.06 -9.22 -10.35
N ASN A 155 -13.02 -9.41 -11.24
CA ASN A 155 -12.98 -10.38 -12.34
C ASN A 155 -12.88 -9.68 -13.72
N GLU A 156 -12.03 -8.68 -13.83
CA GLU A 156 -11.78 -8.01 -15.11
C GLU A 156 -11.23 -9.02 -16.14
N PRO A 157 -11.87 -9.16 -17.32
CA PRO A 157 -11.38 -10.08 -18.34
C PRO A 157 -10.07 -9.58 -18.95
N PHE A 158 -9.13 -10.50 -19.18
CA PHE A 158 -7.93 -10.23 -19.95
C PHE A 158 -8.28 -10.28 -21.44
N ASP A 159 -8.16 -9.13 -22.10
CA ASP A 159 -8.39 -8.98 -23.55
C ASP A 159 -7.12 -8.57 -24.31
N GLY A 160 -5.96 -8.93 -23.81
CA GLY A 160 -4.66 -8.57 -24.36
C GLY A 160 -4.13 -7.20 -23.93
N ARG A 161 -4.82 -6.52 -23.02
CA ARG A 161 -4.40 -5.25 -22.42
C ARG A 161 -4.03 -5.42 -20.97
N LEU A 162 -3.32 -4.45 -20.42
CA LEU A 162 -3.11 -4.39 -18.99
C LEU A 162 -4.45 -4.14 -18.29
N PRO A 163 -4.91 -5.03 -17.40
CA PRO A 163 -6.16 -4.82 -16.68
C PRO A 163 -6.00 -3.64 -15.71
N MET A 164 -7.11 -2.95 -15.44
CA MET A 164 -7.12 -1.91 -14.41
C MET A 164 -6.83 -2.51 -13.03
N PHE A 165 -7.31 -3.71 -12.76
CA PHE A 165 -7.04 -4.44 -11.54
C PHE A 165 -6.79 -5.91 -11.85
N ALA A 166 -5.78 -6.50 -11.20
CA ALA A 166 -5.50 -7.93 -11.28
C ALA A 166 -5.40 -8.53 -9.88
N LYS A 167 -6.16 -9.59 -9.60
CA LYS A 167 -6.09 -10.32 -8.31
C LYS A 167 -4.67 -10.79 -7.97
N HIS A 168 -3.87 -11.09 -8.99
CA HIS A 168 -2.46 -11.51 -8.85
C HIS A 168 -1.59 -10.48 -8.12
N TYR A 169 -1.97 -9.19 -8.14
CA TYR A 169 -1.28 -8.14 -7.41
C TYR A 169 -1.15 -8.44 -5.90
N PHE A 170 -2.08 -9.18 -5.33
CA PHE A 170 -2.06 -9.57 -3.91
C PHE A 170 -1.52 -10.99 -3.68
N LYS A 171 -0.90 -11.62 -4.65
CA LYS A 171 -0.07 -12.82 -4.44
C LYS A 171 1.30 -12.36 -3.93
N TYR A 172 1.38 -12.10 -2.64
CA TYR A 172 2.52 -11.44 -1.99
C TYR A 172 3.85 -12.13 -2.18
N HIS A 173 3.86 -13.47 -2.29
CA HIS A 173 5.10 -14.25 -2.46
C HIS A 173 5.93 -13.78 -3.66
N TYR A 174 5.33 -13.32 -4.77
CA TYR A 174 6.07 -12.81 -5.91
C TYR A 174 6.93 -11.59 -5.55
N LEU A 175 6.33 -10.61 -4.88
CA LEU A 175 7.06 -9.39 -4.53
C LEU A 175 8.01 -9.61 -3.37
N VAL A 176 7.64 -10.42 -2.38
CA VAL A 176 8.48 -10.79 -1.24
C VAL A 176 9.74 -11.51 -1.71
N ASP A 177 9.60 -12.56 -2.52
CA ASP A 177 10.72 -13.30 -3.09
C ASP A 177 11.63 -12.39 -3.92
N TYR A 178 11.04 -11.53 -4.76
CA TYR A 178 11.81 -10.60 -5.58
C TYR A 178 12.61 -9.61 -4.76
N TYR A 179 12.05 -9.05 -3.69
CA TYR A 179 12.80 -8.16 -2.79
C TYR A 179 13.88 -8.92 -2.01
N GLN A 180 13.65 -10.18 -1.61
CA GLN A 180 14.70 -11.01 -1.01
C GLN A 180 15.85 -11.28 -1.97
N GLN A 181 15.58 -11.51 -3.26
CA GLN A 181 16.62 -11.66 -4.28
C GLN A 181 17.41 -10.37 -4.49
N LEU A 182 16.76 -9.20 -4.48
CA LEU A 182 17.42 -7.92 -4.69
C LEU A 182 18.24 -7.47 -3.47
N PHE A 183 17.64 -7.47 -2.29
CA PHE A 183 18.24 -6.85 -1.10
C PHE A 183 18.86 -7.85 -0.11
N GLY A 184 18.57 -9.13 -0.25
CA GLY A 184 18.92 -10.17 0.71
C GLY A 184 17.82 -10.38 1.75
N ARG A 185 17.71 -11.63 2.23
CA ARG A 185 16.67 -12.02 3.20
C ARG A 185 16.77 -11.22 4.50
N ASP A 186 17.98 -10.99 5.00
CA ASP A 186 18.22 -10.27 6.26
C ASP A 186 17.94 -8.76 6.15
N ASN A 187 17.80 -8.23 4.95
CA ASN A 187 17.49 -6.83 4.69
C ASN A 187 16.01 -6.60 4.32
N LEU A 188 15.16 -7.62 4.42
CA LEU A 188 13.73 -7.50 4.20
C LEU A 188 12.95 -7.95 5.43
N LEU A 189 12.22 -7.03 6.07
CA LEU A 189 11.22 -7.34 7.09
C LEU A 189 9.82 -7.24 6.47
N VAL A 190 9.03 -8.30 6.61
CA VAL A 190 7.62 -8.33 6.17
C VAL A 190 6.72 -8.60 7.36
N LEU A 191 5.81 -7.67 7.67
CA LEU A 191 4.86 -7.82 8.77
C LEU A 191 3.41 -7.73 8.27
N PRO A 192 2.49 -8.54 8.83
CA PRO A 192 1.07 -8.43 8.54
C PRO A 192 0.45 -7.23 9.28
N PHE A 193 -0.39 -6.47 8.60
CA PHE A 193 -1.15 -5.36 9.19
C PHE A 193 -2.06 -5.79 10.35
N GLU A 194 -2.51 -7.04 10.33
CA GLU A 194 -3.29 -7.65 11.39
C GLU A 194 -2.51 -7.72 12.70
N MET A 195 -1.19 -7.93 12.65
CA MET A 195 -0.30 -7.85 13.81
C MET A 195 -0.29 -6.42 14.38
N PHE A 196 -0.14 -5.41 13.53
CA PHE A 196 -0.23 -4.00 13.97
C PHE A 196 -1.55 -3.68 14.68
N ARG A 197 -2.65 -4.31 14.27
CA ARG A 197 -3.97 -4.10 14.91
C ARG A 197 -4.17 -4.85 16.22
N ARG A 198 -3.55 -6.01 16.39
CA ARG A 198 -3.73 -6.87 17.57
C ARG A 198 -2.67 -6.59 18.61
N GLU A 199 -1.44 -6.40 18.20
CA GLU A 199 -0.25 -6.33 19.02
C GLU A 199 0.67 -5.20 18.50
N PRO A 200 0.22 -3.92 18.53
CA PRO A 200 0.98 -2.82 17.92
C PRO A 200 2.36 -2.63 18.52
N GLU A 201 2.53 -2.90 19.81
CA GLU A 201 3.82 -2.82 20.49
C GLU A 201 4.82 -3.85 19.95
N SER A 202 4.38 -5.12 19.79
CA SER A 202 5.19 -6.18 19.22
C SER A 202 5.59 -5.86 17.77
N PHE A 203 4.66 -5.32 16.98
CA PHE A 203 4.93 -4.90 15.61
C PHE A 203 6.02 -3.82 15.53
N ILE A 204 5.97 -2.81 16.41
CA ILE A 204 6.95 -1.74 16.45
C ILE A 204 8.29 -2.23 17.00
N THR A 205 8.26 -3.13 17.99
CA THR A 205 9.49 -3.74 18.54
C THR A 205 10.25 -4.51 17.46
N GLU A 206 9.60 -5.35 16.69
CA GLU A 206 10.26 -6.08 15.59
C GLU A 206 10.84 -5.12 14.53
N LEU A 207 10.15 -4.04 14.21
CA LEU A 207 10.69 -3.03 13.30
C LEU A 207 11.93 -2.32 13.88
N ALA A 208 11.92 -2.01 15.17
CA ALA A 208 13.06 -1.39 15.85
C ALA A 208 14.26 -2.35 15.92
N GLU A 209 14.05 -3.61 16.27
CA GLU A 209 15.10 -4.64 16.25
C GLU A 209 15.69 -4.82 14.85
N PHE A 210 14.85 -4.87 13.83
CA PHE A 210 15.31 -4.98 12.45
C PHE A 210 16.12 -3.78 12.02
N THR A 211 15.73 -2.57 12.39
CA THR A 211 16.41 -1.33 11.96
C THR A 211 17.56 -0.94 12.87
N GLY A 212 17.53 -1.33 14.13
CA GLY A 212 18.41 -0.82 15.20
C GLY A 212 18.00 0.58 15.67
N ALA A 213 16.79 1.04 15.31
CA ALA A 213 16.28 2.35 15.69
C ALA A 213 15.67 2.33 17.11
N GLU A 214 15.79 3.45 17.83
CA GLU A 214 15.11 3.62 19.12
C GLU A 214 13.60 3.80 18.89
N ILE A 215 12.79 3.18 19.75
CA ILE A 215 11.32 3.36 19.71
C ILE A 215 10.95 4.64 20.45
N PRO A 216 10.17 5.56 19.83
CA PRO A 216 9.63 6.70 20.55
C PRO A 216 8.69 6.26 21.68
N HIS A 217 8.83 6.89 22.85
CA HIS A 217 7.89 6.67 23.96
C HIS A 217 6.53 7.31 23.64
N ASN A 218 5.44 6.71 24.12
CA ASN A 218 4.07 7.23 24.02
C ASN A 218 3.51 7.35 22.57
N LEU A 219 3.68 6.32 21.77
CA LEU A 219 3.04 6.25 20.45
C LEU A 219 1.51 6.22 20.56
N PRO A 220 0.77 7.00 19.75
CA PRO A 220 -0.69 7.11 19.82
C PRO A 220 -1.38 5.94 19.10
N PHE A 221 -1.35 4.73 19.67
CA PHE A 221 -1.95 3.54 19.08
C PHE A 221 -3.48 3.63 18.94
N ASP A 222 -4.14 4.42 19.76
CA ASP A 222 -5.60 4.64 19.74
C ASP A 222 -6.06 5.58 18.62
N ALA A 223 -5.15 6.22 17.91
CA ALA A 223 -5.48 7.14 16.84
C ALA A 223 -6.08 6.40 15.64
N GLN A 224 -7.42 6.38 15.56
CA GLN A 224 -8.14 5.82 14.41
C GLN A 224 -8.02 6.78 13.23
N GLU A 225 -7.11 6.50 12.32
CA GLU A 225 -7.08 7.18 11.04
C GLU A 225 -8.12 6.57 10.07
N ASN A 226 -8.97 7.43 9.50
CA ASN A 226 -10.01 7.08 8.52
C ASN A 226 -11.28 6.35 9.01
N ALA A 227 -11.68 6.53 10.28
CA ALA A 227 -13.01 6.14 10.74
C ALA A 227 -14.10 7.05 10.10
N GLY A 228 -15.17 6.46 9.57
CA GLY A 228 -16.41 7.20 9.36
C GLY A 228 -16.95 7.36 7.94
N ARG A 229 -16.50 6.60 6.93
CA ARG A 229 -17.11 6.64 5.60
C ARG A 229 -18.20 5.60 5.43
N ASN A 230 -19.37 6.04 4.93
CA ASN A 230 -20.49 5.14 4.67
C ASN A 230 -20.31 4.41 3.32
N ARG A 231 -19.96 3.12 3.40
CA ARG A 231 -19.66 2.27 2.23
C ARG A 231 -20.87 2.05 1.32
N VAL A 232 -22.08 2.01 1.89
CA VAL A 232 -23.32 1.86 1.12
C VAL A 232 -23.48 3.02 0.16
N ILE A 233 -23.30 4.24 0.66
CA ILE A 233 -23.43 5.46 -0.17
C ILE A 233 -22.33 5.52 -1.21
N GLU A 234 -21.11 5.22 -0.86
CA GLU A 234 -19.98 5.22 -1.81
C GLU A 234 -20.27 4.27 -2.98
N TYR A 235 -20.78 3.08 -2.68
CA TYR A 235 -21.12 2.09 -3.70
C TYR A 235 -22.27 2.53 -4.60
N HIS A 236 -23.38 3.01 -4.06
CA HIS A 236 -24.54 3.37 -4.86
C HIS A 236 -24.35 4.66 -5.65
N LEU A 237 -23.66 5.63 -5.09
CA LEU A 237 -23.37 6.88 -5.79
C LEU A 237 -22.30 6.75 -6.90
N ARG A 238 -21.63 5.57 -7.05
CA ARG A 238 -20.73 5.32 -8.18
C ARG A 238 -21.43 5.48 -9.53
N LEU A 239 -22.71 5.09 -9.62
CA LEU A 239 -23.50 5.19 -10.86
C LEU A 239 -23.70 6.65 -11.27
N LEU A 240 -23.96 7.54 -10.31
CA LEU A 240 -24.01 8.97 -10.59
C LEU A 240 -22.62 9.49 -11.01
N GLY A 241 -21.56 9.05 -10.31
CA GLY A 241 -20.19 9.40 -10.68
C GLY A 241 -19.84 8.99 -12.11
N MET A 242 -20.35 7.87 -12.59
CA MET A 242 -20.15 7.40 -13.96
C MET A 242 -20.60 8.42 -15.00
N PHE A 243 -21.72 9.09 -14.77
CA PHE A 243 -22.30 10.06 -15.71
C PHE A 243 -21.70 11.47 -15.57
N PHE A 244 -21.33 11.89 -14.36
CA PHE A 244 -21.04 13.30 -14.06
C PHE A 244 -19.58 13.59 -13.71
N ALA A 245 -18.77 12.59 -13.35
CA ALA A 245 -17.43 12.81 -12.84
C ALA A 245 -16.35 12.16 -13.72
N LYS A 246 -15.70 12.95 -14.56
CA LYS A 246 -14.53 12.51 -15.31
C LYS A 246 -13.31 12.36 -14.39
N SER A 247 -12.61 11.23 -14.51
CA SER A 247 -11.37 10.94 -13.81
C SER A 247 -10.50 10.00 -14.63
N SER A 248 -9.25 9.75 -14.22
CA SER A 248 -8.38 8.74 -14.84
C SER A 248 -9.00 7.32 -14.78
N LEU A 249 -9.80 7.04 -13.76
CA LEU A 249 -10.51 5.77 -13.58
C LEU A 249 -11.89 5.74 -14.24
N ASN A 250 -12.37 6.87 -14.76
CA ASN A 250 -13.63 7.04 -15.47
C ASN A 250 -13.47 8.08 -16.57
N ALA A 251 -12.77 7.71 -17.64
CA ALA A 251 -12.44 8.62 -18.73
C ALA A 251 -13.65 8.99 -19.61
N PHE A 252 -14.68 8.14 -19.66
CA PHE A 252 -15.82 8.26 -20.56
C PHE A 252 -17.09 8.79 -19.88
N SER A 253 -16.96 9.79 -19.00
CA SER A 253 -18.12 10.43 -18.39
C SER A 253 -18.89 11.26 -19.43
N PRO A 254 -20.16 10.97 -19.72
CA PRO A 254 -20.93 11.65 -20.79
C PRO A 254 -21.13 13.14 -20.54
N LEU A 255 -21.33 13.55 -19.30
CA LEU A 255 -21.68 14.94 -18.95
C LEU A 255 -20.53 15.73 -18.37
N ALA A 256 -19.49 15.08 -17.85
CA ALA A 256 -18.21 15.66 -17.37
C ALA A 256 -18.34 17.04 -16.68
N ILE A 257 -19.23 17.16 -15.68
CA ILE A 257 -19.48 18.41 -15.00
C ILE A 257 -18.26 18.82 -14.15
N PRO A 258 -17.68 20.02 -14.37
CA PRO A 258 -16.56 20.51 -13.58
C PRO A 258 -16.90 20.53 -12.07
N LYS A 259 -15.97 20.06 -11.23
CA LYS A 259 -16.12 20.01 -9.75
C LYS A 259 -17.26 19.11 -9.22
N ALA A 260 -17.99 18.35 -10.05
CA ALA A 260 -19.03 17.42 -9.60
C ALA A 260 -18.52 16.49 -8.48
N ARG A 261 -17.30 16.06 -8.56
CA ARG A 261 -16.63 15.23 -7.55
C ARG A 261 -16.61 15.87 -6.15
N TRP A 262 -16.45 17.20 -6.06
CA TRP A 262 -16.45 17.91 -4.79
C TRP A 262 -17.85 18.02 -4.19
N SER A 263 -18.83 18.32 -5.02
CA SER A 263 -20.24 18.40 -4.60
C SER A 263 -20.79 17.05 -4.12
N PHE A 264 -20.36 15.95 -4.76
CA PHE A 264 -20.71 14.59 -4.32
C PHE A 264 -20.05 14.24 -2.98
N LYS A 265 -18.90 14.79 -2.63
CA LYS A 265 -18.24 14.50 -1.34
C LYS A 265 -19.07 14.99 -0.15
N THR A 266 -19.60 16.19 -0.22
CA THR A 266 -20.45 16.74 0.85
C THR A 266 -21.79 16.01 0.96
N ALA A 267 -22.43 15.72 -0.18
CA ALA A 267 -23.66 14.93 -0.23
C ALA A 267 -23.48 13.52 0.37
N LYS A 268 -22.36 12.86 0.07
CA LYS A 268 -22.03 11.53 0.64
C LYS A 268 -21.95 11.54 2.17
N VAL A 269 -21.36 12.57 2.74
CA VAL A 269 -21.25 12.71 4.21
C VAL A 269 -22.63 12.93 4.84
N ALA A 270 -23.44 13.79 4.27
CA ALA A 270 -24.79 14.07 4.78
C ALA A 270 -25.71 12.85 4.70
N LEU A 271 -25.77 12.20 3.54
CA LEU A 271 -26.57 11.00 3.31
C LEU A 271 -26.06 9.81 4.16
N GLY A 272 -24.75 9.75 4.41
CA GLY A 272 -24.13 8.68 5.21
C GLY A 272 -24.64 8.62 6.64
N LYS A 273 -25.02 9.76 7.20
CA LYS A 273 -25.57 9.85 8.57
C LYS A 273 -27.00 9.32 8.66
N LEU A 274 -27.69 9.21 7.54
CA LEU A 274 -29.08 8.75 7.50
C LEU A 274 -29.20 7.22 7.37
N ILE A 275 -28.11 6.51 7.04
CA ILE A 275 -28.13 5.06 6.87
C ILE A 275 -27.84 4.38 8.22
N PRO A 276 -28.73 3.53 8.72
CA PRO A 276 -28.52 2.76 9.95
C PRO A 276 -27.29 1.87 9.84
N SER A 277 -26.54 1.75 10.94
CA SER A 277 -25.35 0.90 11.02
C SER A 277 -25.62 -0.57 10.68
N ALA A 278 -26.80 -1.09 11.06
CA ALA A 278 -27.20 -2.45 10.72
C ALA A 278 -27.26 -2.69 9.20
N TRP A 279 -27.74 -1.72 8.43
CA TRP A 279 -27.77 -1.82 6.96
C TRP A 279 -26.37 -1.75 6.36
N GLN A 280 -25.50 -0.90 6.92
CA GLN A 280 -24.11 -0.85 6.51
C GLN A 280 -23.41 -2.20 6.76
N ASN A 281 -23.59 -2.78 7.92
CA ASN A 281 -22.99 -4.07 8.28
C ASN A 281 -23.45 -5.19 7.34
N LYS A 282 -24.77 -5.27 7.08
CA LYS A 282 -25.34 -6.26 6.14
C LYS A 282 -24.80 -6.08 4.72
N PHE A 283 -24.66 -4.83 4.27
CA PHE A 283 -24.08 -4.53 2.97
C PHE A 283 -22.61 -4.93 2.89
N VAL A 284 -21.81 -4.57 3.88
CA VAL A 284 -20.38 -4.95 3.93
C VAL A 284 -20.23 -6.47 3.97
N GLU A 285 -21.11 -7.17 4.66
CA GLU A 285 -21.10 -8.63 4.71
C GLU A 285 -21.44 -9.26 3.36
N SER A 286 -22.42 -8.73 2.65
CA SER A 286 -22.74 -9.21 1.29
C SER A 286 -21.58 -9.00 0.31
N MET A 287 -20.87 -7.86 0.41
CA MET A 287 -19.67 -7.62 -0.40
C MET A 287 -18.52 -8.55 -0.03
N ARG A 288 -18.37 -8.86 1.27
CA ARG A 288 -17.37 -9.82 1.73
C ARG A 288 -17.64 -11.20 1.15
N SER A 289 -18.88 -11.66 1.21
CA SER A 289 -19.32 -12.94 0.60
C SER A 289 -19.07 -12.97 -0.93
N GLU A 290 -19.30 -11.86 -1.63
CA GLU A 290 -19.00 -11.74 -3.06
C GLU A 290 -17.49 -11.87 -3.35
N ILE A 291 -16.65 -11.23 -2.52
CA ILE A 291 -15.19 -11.37 -2.62
C ILE A 291 -14.75 -12.81 -2.32
N GLU A 292 -15.30 -13.43 -1.29
CA GLU A 292 -15.01 -14.83 -0.92
C GLU A 292 -15.34 -15.77 -2.06
N GLY A 293 -16.50 -15.63 -2.68
CA GLY A 293 -16.88 -16.41 -3.85
C GLY A 293 -15.96 -16.17 -5.06
N SER A 294 -15.45 -14.95 -5.23
CA SER A 294 -14.58 -14.57 -6.36
C SER A 294 -13.11 -14.95 -6.15
N THR A 295 -12.70 -15.21 -4.93
CA THR A 295 -11.30 -15.53 -4.60
C THR A 295 -11.10 -16.95 -4.12
N ALA A 296 -12.12 -17.58 -3.55
CA ALA A 296 -12.07 -18.95 -3.00
C ALA A 296 -10.67 -19.31 -2.42
N ASP A 297 -9.98 -20.22 -3.06
CA ASP A 297 -8.63 -20.72 -2.73
C ASP A 297 -7.50 -20.02 -3.50
N PHE A 298 -7.84 -18.95 -4.25
CA PHE A 298 -6.91 -18.27 -5.18
C PHE A 298 -5.60 -17.78 -4.52
N TYR A 299 -5.63 -17.47 -3.23
CA TYR A 299 -4.49 -16.98 -2.47
C TYR A 299 -3.80 -18.04 -1.59
N ASP A 300 -4.41 -19.20 -1.40
CA ASP A 300 -4.00 -20.17 -0.39
C ASP A 300 -2.55 -20.62 -0.55
N GLU A 301 -2.18 -21.02 -1.76
CA GLU A 301 -0.79 -21.40 -2.07
C GLU A 301 0.16 -20.20 -1.98
N SER A 302 -0.27 -19.02 -2.42
CA SER A 302 0.53 -17.81 -2.28
C SER A 302 0.81 -17.48 -0.81
N ASN A 303 -0.17 -17.63 0.07
CA ASN A 303 -0.04 -17.36 1.49
C ASN A 303 0.86 -18.38 2.19
N ARG A 304 0.77 -19.66 1.78
CA ARG A 304 1.68 -20.70 2.26
C ARG A 304 3.14 -20.37 1.90
N ILE A 305 3.41 -20.06 0.63
CA ILE A 305 4.75 -19.68 0.17
C ILE A 305 5.22 -18.39 0.86
N THR A 306 4.35 -17.40 1.01
CA THR A 306 4.70 -16.17 1.71
C THR A 306 5.09 -16.46 3.15
N SER A 307 4.34 -17.32 3.86
CA SER A 307 4.64 -17.73 5.25
C SER A 307 6.04 -18.36 5.36
N GLU A 308 6.41 -19.22 4.40
CA GLU A 308 7.74 -19.85 4.35
C GLU A 308 8.85 -18.82 4.07
N LEU A 309 8.64 -17.90 3.13
CA LEU A 309 9.62 -16.88 2.76
C LEU A 309 9.93 -15.95 3.94
N ILE A 310 8.90 -15.56 4.72
CA ILE A 310 9.06 -14.63 5.83
C ILE A 310 9.30 -15.30 7.19
N GLY A 311 9.22 -16.65 7.25
CA GLY A 311 9.39 -17.42 8.49
C GLY A 311 8.27 -17.17 9.51
N ARG A 312 7.05 -16.82 9.07
CA ARG A 312 5.90 -16.51 9.92
C ARG A 312 4.62 -17.13 9.38
N ASP A 313 3.90 -17.85 10.23
CA ASP A 313 2.60 -18.42 9.87
C ASP A 313 1.53 -17.31 9.74
N LEU A 314 1.16 -17.02 8.49
CA LEU A 314 0.11 -16.04 8.19
C LEU A 314 -1.30 -16.54 8.56
N GLY A 315 -1.50 -17.85 8.73
CA GLY A 315 -2.77 -18.41 9.19
C GLY A 315 -3.21 -17.85 10.56
N GLN A 316 -2.25 -17.56 11.45
CA GLN A 316 -2.52 -16.94 12.75
C GLN A 316 -3.14 -15.54 12.64
N PHE A 317 -2.96 -14.89 11.50
CA PHE A 317 -3.46 -13.54 11.20
C PHE A 317 -4.71 -13.56 10.31
N GLY A 318 -5.25 -14.76 10.01
CA GLY A 318 -6.50 -14.94 9.28
C GLY A 318 -6.34 -15.03 7.75
N TYR A 319 -5.12 -15.22 7.25
CA TYR A 319 -4.90 -15.53 5.86
C TYR A 319 -5.26 -17.00 5.59
N THR A 320 -6.00 -17.27 4.52
CA THR A 320 -6.25 -18.65 4.11
C THR A 320 -4.98 -19.28 3.54
N GLN A 321 -4.75 -20.56 3.80
CA GLN A 321 -3.60 -21.30 3.33
C GLN A 321 -4.04 -22.66 2.77
N ALA A 322 -3.34 -23.14 1.72
CA ALA A 322 -3.51 -24.49 1.26
C ALA A 322 -3.12 -25.47 2.39
N ALA A 323 -3.96 -26.47 2.63
CA ALA A 323 -3.60 -27.55 3.55
C ALA A 323 -2.26 -28.15 3.10
N GLU A 324 -1.33 -28.36 4.05
CA GLU A 324 -0.10 -29.09 3.74
C GLU A 324 -0.49 -30.41 3.07
N GLN A 325 -0.10 -30.58 1.82
CA GLN A 325 -0.08 -31.88 1.22
C GLN A 325 0.95 -32.68 2.04
N ARG A 326 0.47 -33.47 3.01
CA ARG A 326 1.29 -34.50 3.63
C ARG A 326 1.93 -35.29 2.48
N LYS A 327 3.22 -35.08 2.25
CA LYS A 327 4.00 -35.97 1.46
C LYS A 327 3.82 -37.35 2.11
N MET A 328 2.89 -38.13 1.60
CA MET A 328 2.88 -39.56 1.84
C MET A 328 4.18 -40.06 1.19
N ALA A 329 5.20 -40.21 2.05
CA ALA A 329 6.33 -41.05 1.73
C ALA A 329 5.76 -42.47 1.55
N ALA A 330 5.69 -42.90 0.30
CA ALA A 330 5.60 -44.31 -0.04
C ALA A 330 7.02 -44.86 -0.22
#